data_79f8adfa9e71a25c3660a48157bab0b2
#
_entry.id   79f8adfa9e71a25c3660a48157bab0b2
#
_cell.length_a   1.000
_cell.length_b   1.000
_cell.length_c   1.000
_cell.angle_alpha   90.00
_cell.angle_beta   90.00
_cell.angle_gamma   90.00
#
_symmetry.space_group_name_H-M   'P 1'
#
loop_
_entity.id
_entity.type
_entity.pdbx_description
1 polymer ?
#
loop_
_entity_poly.entity_id
_entity_poly.type
_entity_poly.pdbx_seq_one_letter_code
_entity_poly.pdbx_strand_id
1 'polypeptide(L)'
;MEQFKEFIDSTELIESASVNIVPSVSENDSPIDRRIQMYNGKYDYMDGHDFEYFCADLLRRNGFCNVKVTQESNDQGVDIVAEKDGILYGIQCKRYSSDVGNKAVQEVFSGLAFYHCHVGVVLTNQHFTKSAIELAQVNRVLLWDREKLEILIKNAQ
;
A
#
# COMPACT_ATOMS: atom_id res chain seq x y z
N MET A 1 -49.15 -55.13 -11.93
CA MET A 1 -49.25 -54.31 -13.12
C MET A 1 -48.89 -52.90 -12.77
N GLU A 2 -47.99 -52.39 -13.56
CA GLU A 2 -47.51 -51.02 -13.70
C GLU A 2 -46.45 -50.48 -12.72
N GLN A 3 -45.32 -50.44 -13.36
CA GLN A 3 -44.09 -49.89 -12.89
C GLN A 3 -44.16 -48.35 -12.95
N PHE A 4 -43.96 -47.72 -11.81
CA PHE A 4 -43.61 -46.31 -11.80
C PHE A 4 -42.10 -46.18 -11.94
N LYS A 5 -41.69 -45.69 -13.08
CA LYS A 5 -40.33 -45.20 -13.29
C LYS A 5 -40.14 -43.91 -12.47
N GLU A 6 -39.34 -43.98 -11.43
CA GLU A 6 -38.78 -42.83 -10.80
C GLU A 6 -37.81 -42.16 -11.78
N PHE A 7 -38.19 -40.98 -12.22
CA PHE A 7 -37.30 -40.08 -12.92
C PHE A 7 -36.58 -39.27 -11.85
N ILE A 8 -35.36 -39.66 -11.53
CA ILE A 8 -34.50 -38.87 -10.65
C ILE A 8 -33.94 -37.77 -11.50
N ASP A 9 -34.47 -36.58 -11.32
CA ASP A 9 -33.90 -35.34 -11.84
C ASP A 9 -32.71 -34.96 -10.96
N SER A 10 -31.54 -35.33 -11.43
CA SER A 10 -30.28 -34.95 -10.81
C SER A 10 -29.89 -33.57 -11.31
N THR A 11 -30.55 -32.55 -10.82
CA THR A 11 -30.02 -31.20 -10.86
C THR A 11 -29.02 -31.06 -9.72
N GLU A 12 -27.83 -31.53 -9.93
CA GLU A 12 -26.70 -31.16 -9.11
C GLU A 12 -26.45 -29.67 -9.30
N LEU A 13 -26.85 -28.89 -8.31
CA LEU A 13 -26.38 -27.54 -8.10
C LEU A 13 -24.88 -27.59 -7.87
N ILE A 14 -24.14 -27.27 -8.92
CA ILE A 14 -22.72 -26.96 -8.78
C ILE A 14 -22.65 -25.65 -8.01
N GLU A 15 -22.63 -25.73 -6.69
CA GLU A 15 -22.11 -24.64 -5.87
C GLU A 15 -20.68 -24.44 -6.28
N SER A 16 -20.43 -23.35 -7.00
CA SER A 16 -19.10 -22.82 -7.22
C SER A 16 -18.56 -22.39 -5.86
N ALA A 17 -17.94 -23.29 -5.15
CA ALA A 17 -17.10 -22.97 -4.01
C ALA A 17 -15.97 -22.10 -4.53
N SER A 18 -16.07 -20.80 -4.27
CA SER A 18 -14.94 -19.89 -4.37
C SER A 18 -13.90 -20.37 -3.37
N VAL A 19 -12.98 -21.17 -3.84
CA VAL A 19 -11.82 -21.59 -3.06
C VAL A 19 -11.01 -20.32 -2.84
N ASN A 20 -11.16 -19.71 -1.68
CA ASN A 20 -10.22 -18.75 -1.18
C ASN A 20 -8.90 -19.50 -0.99
N ILE A 21 -8.03 -19.40 -2.01
CA ILE A 21 -6.66 -19.87 -1.89
C ILE A 21 -5.98 -18.90 -0.92
N VAL A 22 -6.00 -19.24 0.35
CA VAL A 22 -5.14 -18.63 1.34
C VAL A 22 -3.72 -19.10 0.98
N PRO A 23 -2.77 -18.21 0.64
CA PRO A 23 -1.41 -18.62 0.37
C PRO A 23 -0.88 -19.41 1.57
N SER A 24 -0.26 -20.54 1.32
CA SER A 24 0.36 -21.37 2.38
C SER A 24 1.48 -20.54 3.01
N VAL A 25 1.24 -20.08 4.21
CA VAL A 25 2.24 -19.34 5.00
C VAL A 25 3.26 -20.35 5.51
N SER A 26 4.54 -20.17 5.19
CA SER A 26 5.59 -21.00 5.73
C SER A 26 5.80 -20.71 7.23
N GLU A 27 6.06 -21.72 8.04
CA GLU A 27 6.26 -21.55 9.49
C GLU A 27 7.47 -20.67 9.85
N ASN A 28 8.35 -20.38 8.88
CA ASN A 28 9.56 -19.58 9.04
C ASN A 28 9.39 -18.10 8.65
N ASP A 29 8.21 -17.68 8.21
CA ASP A 29 7.98 -16.28 7.82
C ASP A 29 7.92 -15.36 9.04
N SER A 30 8.62 -14.23 8.96
CA SER A 30 8.52 -13.19 9.99
C SER A 30 7.08 -12.63 10.07
N PRO A 31 6.68 -12.00 11.19
CA PRO A 31 5.37 -11.33 11.27
C PRO A 31 5.15 -10.30 10.16
N ILE A 32 6.24 -9.67 9.69
CA ILE A 32 6.24 -8.72 8.57
C ILE A 32 5.96 -9.45 7.25
N ASP A 33 6.60 -10.62 7.01
CA ASP A 33 6.38 -11.46 5.83
C ASP A 33 4.91 -11.84 5.68
N ARG A 34 4.30 -12.32 6.77
CA ARG A 34 2.88 -12.69 6.80
C ARG A 34 1.98 -11.51 6.48
N ARG A 35 2.30 -10.32 7.00
CA ARG A 35 1.51 -9.11 6.75
C ARG A 35 1.57 -8.71 5.28
N ILE A 36 2.75 -8.68 4.67
CA ILE A 36 2.92 -8.36 3.25
C ILE A 36 2.22 -9.39 2.35
N GLN A 37 2.32 -10.69 2.67
CA GLN A 37 1.60 -11.73 1.93
C GLN A 37 0.09 -11.61 2.06
N MET A 38 -0.43 -11.26 3.24
CA MET A 38 -1.86 -10.99 3.44
C MET A 38 -2.36 -9.84 2.58
N TYR A 39 -1.51 -8.83 2.36
CA TYR A 39 -1.90 -7.62 1.64
C TYR A 39 -1.61 -7.66 0.14
N ASN A 40 -0.94 -8.70 -0.36
CA ASN A 40 -0.60 -8.83 -1.78
C ASN A 40 -1.88 -8.75 -2.65
N GLY A 41 -2.01 -7.66 -3.41
CA GLY A 41 -3.19 -7.35 -4.22
C GLY A 41 -4.41 -6.80 -3.47
N LYS A 42 -4.33 -6.58 -2.15
CA LYS A 42 -5.44 -6.03 -1.34
C LYS A 42 -5.23 -4.60 -0.86
N TYR A 43 -4.12 -3.97 -1.20
CA TYR A 43 -3.82 -2.61 -0.73
C TYR A 43 -4.84 -1.56 -1.20
N ASP A 44 -5.58 -1.82 -2.28
CA ASP A 44 -6.65 -0.95 -2.76
C ASP A 44 -7.88 -0.90 -1.82
N TYR A 45 -8.01 -1.89 -0.93
CA TYR A 45 -9.13 -2.05 0.00
C TYR A 45 -8.78 -1.74 1.45
N MET A 46 -7.52 -1.39 1.73
CA MET A 46 -7.09 -0.95 3.05
C MET A 46 -7.72 0.39 3.41
N ASP A 47 -7.92 0.65 4.68
CA ASP A 47 -8.11 2.02 5.12
C ASP A 47 -6.78 2.81 5.06
N GLY A 48 -6.84 4.12 5.30
CA GLY A 48 -5.67 4.98 5.21
C GLY A 48 -4.56 4.59 6.20
N HIS A 49 -4.94 4.24 7.41
CA HIS A 49 -4.02 3.89 8.48
C HIS A 49 -3.33 2.53 8.23
N ASP A 50 -4.11 1.52 7.85
CA ASP A 50 -3.54 0.23 7.44
C ASP A 50 -2.58 0.37 6.27
N PHE A 51 -2.89 1.25 5.32
CA PHE A 51 -2.01 1.53 4.19
C PHE A 51 -0.68 2.18 4.62
N GLU A 52 -0.68 3.08 5.60
CA GLU A 52 0.55 3.67 6.16
C GLU A 52 1.46 2.61 6.78
N TYR A 53 0.92 1.71 7.60
CA TYR A 53 1.69 0.60 8.18
C TYR A 53 2.19 -0.37 7.12
N PHE A 54 1.37 -0.68 6.14
CA PHE A 54 1.78 -1.50 4.99
C PHE A 54 2.95 -0.87 4.24
N CYS A 55 2.88 0.42 3.93
CA CYS A 55 3.97 1.16 3.30
C CYS A 55 5.23 1.18 4.16
N ALA A 56 5.11 1.36 5.48
CA ALA A 56 6.24 1.32 6.39
C ALA A 56 6.95 -0.05 6.38
N ASP A 57 6.20 -1.15 6.36
CA ASP A 57 6.75 -2.49 6.26
C ASP A 57 7.45 -2.73 4.91
N LEU A 58 6.88 -2.23 3.81
CA LEU A 58 7.52 -2.27 2.50
C LEU A 58 8.84 -1.51 2.46
N LEU A 59 8.89 -0.33 3.07
CA LEU A 59 10.12 0.47 3.15
C LEU A 59 11.23 -0.29 3.88
N ARG A 60 10.93 -0.91 5.03
CA ARG A 60 11.90 -1.72 5.78
C ARG A 60 12.48 -2.83 4.91
N ARG A 61 11.65 -3.53 4.14
CA ARG A 61 12.08 -4.60 3.25
C ARG A 61 12.84 -4.11 2.02
N ASN A 62 12.66 -2.87 1.65
CA ASN A 62 13.41 -2.22 0.56
C ASN A 62 14.67 -1.49 1.05
N GLY A 63 15.16 -1.84 2.24
CA GLY A 63 16.45 -1.36 2.77
C GLY A 63 16.40 -0.01 3.46
N PHE A 64 15.22 0.50 3.79
CA PHE A 64 15.11 1.66 4.68
C PHE A 64 15.26 1.24 6.14
N CYS A 65 15.95 2.04 6.91
CA CYS A 65 16.10 1.89 8.35
C CYS A 65 15.41 3.04 9.11
N ASN A 66 15.33 2.92 10.42
CA ASN A 66 14.71 3.93 11.29
C ASN A 66 13.28 4.32 10.84
N VAL A 67 12.53 3.39 10.25
CA VAL A 67 11.19 3.61 9.72
C VAL A 67 10.19 3.76 10.85
N LYS A 68 9.56 4.92 10.94
CA LYS A 68 8.57 5.27 11.96
C LYS A 68 7.32 5.83 11.31
N VAL A 69 6.15 5.29 11.67
CA VAL A 69 4.85 5.89 11.37
C VAL A 69 4.63 7.01 12.38
N THR A 70 4.24 8.18 11.92
CA THR A 70 3.96 9.35 12.77
C THR A 70 2.62 9.18 13.49
N GLN A 71 2.33 10.05 14.46
CA GLN A 71 1.03 10.03 15.14
C GLN A 71 -0.04 10.70 14.27
N GLU A 72 -1.23 10.10 14.21
CA GLU A 72 -2.36 10.56 13.37
C GLU A 72 -2.79 12.01 13.63
N SER A 73 -2.63 12.49 14.86
CA SER A 73 -2.91 13.88 15.20
C SER A 73 -1.64 14.72 15.15
N ASN A 74 -1.61 15.70 14.27
CA ASN A 74 -0.47 16.60 14.06
C ASN A 74 0.74 15.97 13.34
N ASP A 75 0.51 15.09 12.39
CA ASP A 75 1.54 14.50 11.53
C ASP A 75 2.26 15.53 10.63
N GLN A 76 1.76 16.75 10.59
CA GLN A 76 2.30 17.86 9.79
C GLN A 76 2.45 17.53 8.29
N GLY A 77 1.65 16.58 7.79
CA GLY A 77 1.68 16.16 6.40
C GLY A 77 2.76 15.12 6.05
N VAL A 78 3.33 14.46 7.07
CA VAL A 78 4.28 13.35 6.90
C VAL A 78 3.79 12.16 7.72
N ASP A 79 3.40 11.07 7.06
CA ASP A 79 2.87 9.86 7.71
C ASP A 79 3.99 8.91 8.13
N ILE A 80 5.10 8.88 7.38
CA ILE A 80 6.25 8.02 7.67
C ILE A 80 7.54 8.82 7.57
N VAL A 81 8.42 8.65 8.56
CA VAL A 81 9.82 9.07 8.49
C VAL A 81 10.69 7.84 8.35
N ALA A 82 11.60 7.83 7.39
CA ALA A 82 12.49 6.70 7.12
C ALA A 82 13.88 7.21 6.69
N GLU A 83 14.89 6.37 6.88
CA GLU A 83 16.26 6.68 6.49
C GLU A 83 16.78 5.64 5.50
N LYS A 84 17.50 6.11 4.48
CA LYS A 84 18.25 5.25 3.57
C LYS A 84 19.52 5.95 3.11
N ASP A 85 20.65 5.27 3.22
CA ASP A 85 21.97 5.79 2.83
C ASP A 85 22.30 7.16 3.45
N GLY A 86 21.91 7.37 4.72
CA GLY A 86 22.12 8.61 5.47
C GLY A 86 21.16 9.76 5.09
N ILE A 87 20.18 9.50 4.24
CA ILE A 87 19.19 10.49 3.81
C ILE A 87 17.87 10.22 4.54
N LEU A 88 17.31 11.26 5.17
CA LEU A 88 16.00 11.21 5.81
C LEU A 88 14.90 11.56 4.81
N TYR A 89 13.93 10.67 4.72
CA TYR A 89 12.75 10.79 3.87
C TYR A 89 11.51 11.06 4.72
N GLY A 90 10.71 12.04 4.32
CA GLY A 90 9.36 12.26 4.83
C GLY A 90 8.36 11.77 3.77
N ILE A 91 7.54 10.80 4.11
CA ILE A 91 6.62 10.16 3.18
C ILE A 91 5.17 10.47 3.59
N GLN A 92 4.39 10.97 2.66
CA GLN A 92 2.93 11.11 2.75
C GLN A 92 2.31 9.93 2.01
N CYS A 93 1.46 9.17 2.68
CA CYS A 93 0.76 8.02 2.11
C CYS A 93 -0.67 8.41 1.70
N LYS A 94 -1.07 8.08 0.49
CA LYS A 94 -2.43 8.33 -0.01
C LYS A 94 -3.03 7.08 -0.63
N ARG A 95 -3.93 6.41 0.12
CA ARG A 95 -4.76 5.33 -0.40
C ARG A 95 -6.07 5.93 -0.92
N TYR A 96 -6.18 6.11 -2.22
CA TYR A 96 -7.31 6.73 -2.90
C TYR A 96 -7.94 5.79 -3.93
N SER A 97 -9.12 6.16 -4.43
CA SER A 97 -9.81 5.51 -5.55
C SER A 97 -9.68 6.30 -6.87
N SER A 98 -8.98 7.42 -6.85
CA SER A 98 -8.73 8.31 -7.98
C SER A 98 -7.34 8.91 -7.90
N ASP A 99 -6.89 9.56 -8.97
CA ASP A 99 -5.58 10.19 -9.04
C ASP A 99 -5.36 11.23 -7.93
N VAL A 100 -4.14 11.28 -7.45
CA VAL A 100 -3.72 12.16 -6.35
C VAL A 100 -3.35 13.54 -6.90
N GLY A 101 -3.95 14.57 -6.31
CA GLY A 101 -3.74 15.97 -6.69
C GLY A 101 -2.69 16.71 -5.86
N ASN A 102 -2.62 18.01 -6.07
CA ASN A 102 -1.63 18.93 -5.48
C ASN A 102 -1.56 18.91 -3.96
N LYS A 103 -2.69 18.68 -3.30
CA LYS A 103 -2.79 18.73 -1.83
C LYS A 103 -1.76 17.82 -1.16
N ALA A 104 -1.60 16.58 -1.65
CA ALA A 104 -0.64 15.63 -1.09
C ALA A 104 0.81 16.11 -1.21
N VAL A 105 1.16 16.75 -2.34
CA VAL A 105 2.48 17.34 -2.56
C VAL A 105 2.73 18.53 -1.60
N GLN A 106 1.73 19.38 -1.41
CA GLN A 106 1.79 20.49 -0.47
C GLN A 106 1.93 20.02 0.97
N GLU A 107 1.17 19.00 1.37
CA GLU A 107 1.20 18.42 2.71
C GLU A 107 2.59 17.90 3.05
N VAL A 108 3.17 17.02 2.25
CA VAL A 108 4.50 16.48 2.53
C VAL A 108 5.58 17.56 2.52
N PHE A 109 5.53 18.48 1.55
CA PHE A 109 6.51 19.56 1.45
C PHE A 109 6.52 20.44 2.71
N SER A 110 5.35 20.77 3.24
CA SER A 110 5.24 21.59 4.46
C SER A 110 5.77 20.89 5.71
N GLY A 111 5.70 19.56 5.78
CA GLY A 111 6.15 18.78 6.92
C GLY A 111 7.64 18.47 6.98
N LEU A 112 8.36 18.64 5.86
CA LEU A 112 9.78 18.26 5.80
C LEU A 112 10.65 18.97 6.83
N ALA A 113 10.46 20.26 7.02
CA ALA A 113 11.23 21.04 7.99
C ALA A 113 10.95 20.60 9.43
N PHE A 114 9.72 20.28 9.76
CA PHE A 114 9.32 19.82 11.09
C PHE A 114 10.02 18.52 11.49
N TYR A 115 10.14 17.58 10.55
CA TYR A 115 10.80 16.28 10.78
C TYR A 115 12.28 16.28 10.39
N HIS A 116 12.85 17.39 9.99
CA HIS A 116 14.23 17.49 9.50
C HIS A 116 14.53 16.57 8.32
N CYS A 117 13.52 16.28 7.49
CA CYS A 117 13.67 15.42 6.34
C CYS A 117 14.33 16.14 5.16
N HIS A 118 15.20 15.41 4.46
CA HIS A 118 15.92 15.92 3.28
C HIS A 118 15.09 15.77 2.00
N VAL A 119 14.27 14.71 1.92
CA VAL A 119 13.51 14.35 0.73
C VAL A 119 12.06 14.09 1.10
N GLY A 120 11.14 14.74 0.37
CA GLY A 120 9.70 14.49 0.46
C GLY A 120 9.26 13.48 -0.59
N VAL A 121 8.35 12.60 -0.21
CA VAL A 121 7.76 11.57 -1.07
C VAL A 121 6.26 11.55 -0.89
N VAL A 122 5.49 11.47 -1.98
CA VAL A 122 4.09 11.03 -1.93
C VAL A 122 4.02 9.61 -2.48
N LEU A 123 3.54 8.67 -1.66
CA LEU A 123 3.36 7.26 -2.03
C LEU A 123 1.87 6.95 -2.11
N THR A 124 1.43 6.39 -3.23
CA THR A 124 0.01 6.11 -3.47
C THR A 124 -0.21 4.79 -4.20
N ASN A 125 -1.43 4.25 -4.05
CA ASN A 125 -1.95 3.14 -4.83
C ASN A 125 -2.53 3.56 -6.19
N GLN A 126 -2.48 4.86 -6.52
CA GLN A 126 -3.03 5.45 -7.73
C GLN A 126 -1.94 6.15 -8.56
N HIS A 127 -2.35 6.96 -9.52
CA HIS A 127 -1.48 7.82 -10.29
C HIS A 127 -1.58 9.27 -9.77
N PHE A 128 -0.87 10.17 -10.41
CA PHE A 128 -0.87 11.59 -10.06
C PHE A 128 -1.48 12.42 -11.18
N THR A 129 -2.20 13.47 -10.81
CA THR A 129 -2.68 14.45 -11.79
C THR A 129 -1.48 15.20 -12.40
N LYS A 130 -1.66 15.72 -13.62
CA LYS A 130 -0.65 16.54 -14.28
C LYS A 130 -0.19 17.71 -13.40
N SER A 131 -1.13 18.37 -12.74
CA SER A 131 -0.84 19.49 -11.84
C SER A 131 0.00 19.07 -10.63
N ALA A 132 -0.26 17.87 -10.05
CA ALA A 132 0.55 17.34 -8.96
C ALA A 132 1.99 17.04 -9.41
N ILE A 133 2.15 16.50 -10.62
CA ILE A 133 3.49 16.22 -11.21
C ILE A 133 4.26 17.54 -11.40
N GLU A 134 3.63 18.56 -11.95
CA GLU A 134 4.25 19.88 -12.16
C GLU A 134 4.67 20.51 -10.82
N LEU A 135 3.81 20.47 -9.82
CA LEU A 135 4.11 21.00 -8.48
C LEU A 135 5.24 20.23 -7.80
N ALA A 136 5.23 18.90 -7.90
CA ALA A 136 6.26 18.06 -7.32
C ALA A 136 7.64 18.32 -7.92
N GLN A 137 7.72 18.58 -9.22
CA GLN A 137 8.97 18.97 -9.88
C GLN A 137 9.55 20.27 -9.30
N VAL A 138 8.72 21.29 -9.12
CA VAL A 138 9.13 22.58 -8.55
C VAL A 138 9.59 22.42 -7.09
N ASN A 139 8.83 21.66 -6.29
CA ASN A 139 9.11 21.44 -4.87
C ASN A 139 10.15 20.34 -4.61
N ARG A 140 10.65 19.67 -5.65
CA ARG A 140 11.58 18.54 -5.55
C ARG A 140 11.05 17.40 -4.66
N VAL A 141 9.74 17.15 -4.75
CA VAL A 141 9.05 16.02 -4.09
C VAL A 141 9.05 14.84 -5.05
N LEU A 142 9.40 13.65 -4.55
CA LEU A 142 9.32 12.42 -5.30
C LEU A 142 7.89 11.90 -5.32
N LEU A 143 7.46 11.42 -6.46
CA LEU A 143 6.16 10.80 -6.62
C LEU A 143 6.32 9.29 -6.86
N TRP A 144 5.83 8.51 -5.92
CA TRP A 144 5.80 7.04 -5.99
C TRP A 144 4.35 6.59 -6.21
N ASP A 145 4.03 6.37 -7.45
CA ASP A 145 2.71 5.93 -7.92
C ASP A 145 2.51 4.41 -7.78
N ARG A 146 1.42 3.91 -8.37
CA ARG A 146 1.07 2.50 -8.35
C ARG A 146 2.18 1.60 -8.90
N GLU A 147 2.81 1.98 -10.00
CA GLU A 147 3.90 1.20 -10.58
C GLU A 147 5.09 1.10 -9.63
N LYS A 148 5.43 2.20 -8.97
CA LYS A 148 6.50 2.20 -7.96
C LYS A 148 6.12 1.36 -6.75
N LEU A 149 4.87 1.44 -6.29
CA LEU A 149 4.36 0.62 -5.19
C LEU A 149 4.48 -0.87 -5.53
N GLU A 150 4.11 -1.28 -6.73
CA GLU A 150 4.21 -2.68 -7.18
C GLU A 150 5.66 -3.17 -7.26
N ILE A 151 6.60 -2.30 -7.66
CA ILE A 151 8.04 -2.60 -7.61
C ILE A 151 8.49 -2.82 -6.17
N LEU A 152 8.08 -1.97 -5.23
CA LEU A 152 8.42 -2.13 -3.82
C LEU A 152 7.86 -3.44 -3.24
N ILE A 153 6.64 -3.82 -3.61
CA ILE A 153 6.01 -5.09 -3.22
C ILE A 153 6.80 -6.27 -3.78
N LYS A 154 7.15 -6.23 -5.06
CA LYS A 154 7.93 -7.29 -5.71
C LYS A 154 9.31 -7.48 -5.09
N ASN A 155 9.98 -6.40 -4.74
CA ASN A 155 11.30 -6.45 -4.11
C ASN A 155 11.24 -6.91 -2.64
N ALA A 156 10.06 -6.87 -2.02
CA ALA A 156 9.84 -7.29 -0.63
C ALA A 156 9.56 -8.81 -0.49
N GLN A 157 9.34 -9.50 -1.60
CA GLN A 157 9.13 -10.97 -1.66
C GLN A 157 10.48 -11.70 -1.67
#